data_9713a9aeb52056fdf6c39714ce66a589
#
_entry.id   9713a9aeb52056fdf6c39714ce66a589
#
_cell.length_a   1.000
_cell.length_b   1.000
_cell.length_c   1.000
_cell.angle_alpha   90.00
_cell.angle_beta   90.00
_cell.angle_gamma   90.00
#
_symmetry.space_group_name_H-M   'P 1'
#
loop_
_entity.id
_entity.type
_entity.pdbx_description
1 polymer ?
#
loop_
_entity_poly.entity_id
_entity_poly.type
_entity_poly.pdbx_seq_one_letter_code
_entity_poly.pdbx_strand_id
1 'polypeptide(L)'
;SVSATVGGSTVTATSDAAITNIAPNPSIEVTKTASITDTDGDGVNSVGDVINYTITVSNTGNLTLTNFNITDTLKTISTSQTISLNASPTSSDPANLAPGGTRTYLASFTLDQNAMDKGGVANSAFVTANNLDANLFVNDTSDDGDDTDGNLVNDTTNTIINADPKLEVVKTVTNNDVDGDGL
;
A
#
# COMPACT_ATOMS: atom_id res chain seq x y z
N SER A 1 40.28 25.67 22.40
CA SER A 1 41.05 26.76 22.97
C SER A 1 42.34 26.96 22.16
N VAL A 2 42.74 28.19 21.96
CA VAL A 2 44.02 28.59 21.35
C VAL A 2 44.81 29.30 22.40
N SER A 3 46.13 28.97 22.50
CA SER A 3 47.04 29.66 23.42
C SER A 3 48.21 30.21 22.65
N ALA A 4 48.67 31.42 23.03
CA ALA A 4 49.87 32.04 22.50
C ALA A 4 50.69 32.58 23.68
N THR A 5 52.03 32.44 23.62
CA THR A 5 52.96 32.96 24.65
C THR A 5 53.76 34.09 24.05
N VAL A 6 53.69 35.26 24.68
CA VAL A 6 54.46 36.45 24.30
C VAL A 6 55.12 37.00 25.55
N GLY A 7 56.46 37.19 25.53
CA GLY A 7 57.21 37.74 26.64
C GLY A 7 57.12 36.95 27.98
N GLY A 8 56.93 35.62 27.91
CA GLY A 8 56.78 34.76 29.09
C GLY A 8 55.35 34.69 29.67
N SER A 9 54.40 35.40 29.12
CA SER A 9 53.00 35.36 29.51
C SER A 9 52.18 34.58 28.50
N THR A 10 51.38 33.61 28.95
CA THR A 10 50.47 32.81 28.11
C THR A 10 49.09 33.43 28.11
N VAL A 11 48.58 33.73 26.91
CA VAL A 11 47.21 34.18 26.70
C VAL A 11 46.45 33.02 26.08
N THR A 12 45.31 32.63 26.70
CA THR A 12 44.42 31.59 26.18
C THR A 12 43.10 32.22 25.82
N ALA A 13 42.59 31.85 24.63
CA ALA A 13 41.25 32.16 24.19
C ALA A 13 40.47 30.85 23.97
N THR A 14 39.26 30.77 24.47
CA THR A 14 38.31 29.69 24.23
C THR A 14 37.13 30.27 23.46
N SER A 15 36.72 29.61 22.38
CA SER A 15 35.43 29.90 21.75
C SER A 15 34.35 29.13 22.49
N ASP A 16 33.19 29.72 22.63
CA ASP A 16 32.00 28.99 23.04
C ASP A 16 31.62 27.95 21.97
N ALA A 17 31.00 26.87 22.40
CA ALA A 17 30.49 25.87 21.49
C ALA A 17 29.36 26.48 20.62
N ALA A 18 29.48 26.37 19.34
CA ALA A 18 28.36 26.67 18.44
C ALA A 18 27.32 25.52 18.55
N ILE A 19 26.13 25.84 19.03
CA ILE A 19 25.02 24.90 19.15
C ILE A 19 24.05 25.17 18.03
N THR A 20 23.80 24.16 17.20
CA THR A 20 22.74 24.19 16.20
C THR A 20 21.63 23.25 16.65
N ASN A 21 20.47 23.80 16.94
CA ASN A 21 19.29 23.01 17.27
C ASN A 21 18.59 22.58 16.00
N ILE A 22 18.42 21.27 15.81
CA ILE A 22 17.63 20.68 14.74
C ILE A 22 16.27 20.30 15.34
N ALA A 23 15.21 20.92 14.86
CA ALA A 23 13.86 20.61 15.32
C ALA A 23 13.47 19.20 14.88
N PRO A 24 12.90 18.37 15.76
CA PRO A 24 12.31 17.09 15.40
C PRO A 24 11.17 17.31 14.39
N ASN A 25 11.21 16.57 13.28
CA ASN A 25 10.18 16.59 12.24
C ASN A 25 9.95 15.15 11.75
N PRO A 26 9.25 14.30 12.54
CA PRO A 26 8.87 12.98 12.07
C PRO A 26 7.78 13.08 11.00
N SER A 27 7.92 12.31 9.94
CA SER A 27 6.95 12.26 8.84
C SER A 27 7.06 10.94 8.10
N ILE A 28 5.94 10.42 7.63
CA ILE A 28 5.87 9.27 6.71
C ILE A 28 5.01 9.63 5.50
N GLU A 29 5.28 8.93 4.41
CA GLU A 29 4.50 8.89 3.18
C GLU A 29 4.18 7.44 2.87
N VAL A 30 2.92 7.13 2.56
CA VAL A 30 2.45 5.78 2.26
C VAL A 30 1.89 5.73 0.86
N THR A 31 2.47 4.90 -0.01
CA THR A 31 1.92 4.60 -1.33
C THR A 31 1.45 3.17 -1.42
N LYS A 32 0.39 2.92 -2.20
CA LYS A 32 -0.17 1.59 -2.40
C LYS A 32 -0.48 1.36 -3.87
N THR A 33 0.03 0.27 -4.41
CA THR A 33 -0.22 -0.15 -5.78
C THR A 33 -0.87 -1.52 -5.82
N ALA A 34 -1.60 -1.81 -6.91
CA ALA A 34 -2.25 -3.10 -7.13
C ALA A 34 -1.86 -3.69 -8.49
N SER A 35 -1.79 -5.02 -8.54
CA SER A 35 -1.67 -5.78 -9.79
C SER A 35 -2.54 -7.03 -9.71
N ILE A 36 -3.11 -7.48 -10.83
CA ILE A 36 -3.89 -8.72 -10.90
C ILE A 36 -3.01 -9.81 -11.51
N THR A 37 -3.04 -10.97 -10.88
CA THR A 37 -2.49 -12.22 -11.43
C THR A 37 -3.65 -13.04 -11.96
N ASP A 38 -3.67 -13.27 -13.27
CA ASP A 38 -4.54 -14.22 -13.95
C ASP A 38 -4.09 -15.63 -13.56
N THR A 39 -4.89 -16.29 -12.75
CA THR A 39 -4.51 -17.56 -12.11
C THR A 39 -4.81 -18.76 -13.00
N ASP A 40 -5.85 -18.68 -13.84
CA ASP A 40 -6.27 -19.75 -14.74
C ASP A 40 -5.73 -19.59 -16.18
N GLY A 41 -5.16 -18.40 -16.51
CA GLY A 41 -4.48 -18.13 -17.78
C GLY A 41 -5.45 -17.91 -18.95
N ASP A 42 -6.69 -17.52 -18.67
CA ASP A 42 -7.71 -17.32 -19.70
C ASP A 42 -7.67 -15.92 -20.35
N GLY A 43 -6.86 -15.00 -19.80
CA GLY A 43 -6.64 -13.64 -20.28
C GLY A 43 -7.72 -12.64 -19.90
N VAL A 44 -8.66 -13.04 -19.01
CA VAL A 44 -9.70 -12.17 -18.47
C VAL A 44 -9.71 -12.21 -16.94
N ASN A 45 -10.04 -11.10 -16.29
CA ASN A 45 -10.17 -11.12 -14.83
C ASN A 45 -11.43 -11.89 -14.42
N SER A 46 -11.26 -12.93 -13.62
CA SER A 46 -12.31 -13.87 -13.22
C SER A 46 -12.27 -14.19 -11.73
N VAL A 47 -13.29 -14.90 -11.24
CA VAL A 47 -13.30 -15.45 -9.87
C VAL A 47 -12.15 -16.45 -9.72
N GLY A 48 -11.31 -16.26 -8.69
CA GLY A 48 -10.13 -17.07 -8.43
C GLY A 48 -8.81 -16.37 -8.76
N ASP A 49 -8.84 -15.30 -9.55
CA ASP A 49 -7.66 -14.45 -9.78
C ASP A 49 -7.25 -13.71 -8.52
N VAL A 50 -6.01 -13.29 -8.46
CA VAL A 50 -5.44 -12.70 -7.25
C VAL A 50 -5.02 -11.26 -7.51
N ILE A 51 -5.59 -10.33 -6.74
CA ILE A 51 -5.09 -8.97 -6.63
C ILE A 51 -3.96 -8.97 -5.61
N ASN A 52 -2.77 -8.53 -6.03
CA ASN A 52 -1.60 -8.36 -5.19
C ASN A 52 -1.40 -6.87 -4.91
N TYR A 53 -1.31 -6.51 -3.64
CA TYR A 53 -1.06 -5.15 -3.17
C TYR A 53 0.36 -5.02 -2.65
N THR A 54 1.02 -3.93 -3.06
CA THR A 54 2.30 -3.50 -2.51
C THR A 54 2.09 -2.16 -1.82
N ILE A 55 2.40 -2.10 -0.53
CA ILE A 55 2.28 -0.89 0.29
C ILE A 55 3.69 -0.48 0.69
N THR A 56 4.11 0.71 0.27
CA THR A 56 5.42 1.25 0.57
C THR A 56 5.30 2.41 1.55
N VAL A 57 5.97 2.30 2.68
CA VAL A 57 6.08 3.34 3.70
C VAL A 57 7.45 3.97 3.61
N SER A 58 7.51 5.27 3.37
CA SER A 58 8.73 6.07 3.26
C SER A 58 8.86 6.98 4.47
N ASN A 59 10.01 6.99 5.14
CA ASN A 59 10.31 7.98 6.18
C ASN A 59 10.79 9.28 5.53
N THR A 60 9.89 10.24 5.40
CA THR A 60 10.14 11.56 4.81
C THR A 60 10.60 12.59 5.85
N GLY A 61 10.65 12.19 7.12
CA GLY A 61 11.10 13.03 8.23
C GLY A 61 12.60 12.99 8.49
N ASN A 62 13.00 13.58 9.63
CA ASN A 62 14.41 13.66 10.07
C ASN A 62 14.73 12.78 11.30
N LEU A 63 13.76 11.94 11.74
CA LEU A 63 13.93 11.02 12.86
C LEU A 63 13.81 9.57 12.40
N THR A 64 14.53 8.67 13.07
CA THR A 64 14.34 7.23 12.92
C THR A 64 12.98 6.83 13.49
N LEU A 65 12.20 6.08 12.72
CA LEU A 65 10.88 5.60 13.09
C LEU A 65 10.89 4.10 13.42
N THR A 66 9.99 3.70 14.32
CA THR A 66 9.83 2.34 14.83
C THR A 66 8.36 2.07 15.17
N ASN A 67 8.04 0.85 15.62
CA ASN A 67 6.69 0.44 16.05
C ASN A 67 5.63 0.71 14.99
N PHE A 68 5.93 0.28 13.76
CA PHE A 68 4.97 0.38 12.66
C PHE A 68 3.76 -0.51 12.91
N ASN A 69 2.59 0.07 12.78
CA ASN A 69 1.32 -0.64 12.75
C ASN A 69 0.58 -0.29 11.47
N ILE A 70 0.01 -1.29 10.80
CA ILE A 70 -0.74 -1.13 9.56
C ILE A 70 -2.15 -1.71 9.72
N THR A 71 -3.12 -0.97 9.22
CA THR A 71 -4.50 -1.43 9.04
C THR A 71 -4.83 -1.33 7.56
N ASP A 72 -5.05 -2.46 6.92
CA ASP A 72 -5.35 -2.55 5.50
C ASP A 72 -6.82 -2.93 5.30
N THR A 73 -7.59 -2.07 4.61
CA THR A 73 -9.03 -2.18 4.49
C THR A 73 -9.45 -2.22 3.03
N LEU A 74 -10.03 -3.34 2.63
CA LEU A 74 -10.63 -3.56 1.32
C LEU A 74 -12.15 -3.33 1.37
N LYS A 75 -12.71 -2.75 0.33
CA LYS A 75 -14.16 -2.58 0.14
C LYS A 75 -14.55 -2.95 -1.27
N THR A 76 -15.76 -3.47 -1.45
CA THR A 76 -16.35 -3.56 -2.79
C THR A 76 -16.76 -2.17 -3.28
N ILE A 77 -16.57 -1.89 -4.58
CA ILE A 77 -16.81 -0.54 -5.13
C ILE A 77 -18.26 -0.10 -4.95
N SER A 78 -19.24 -0.95 -5.33
CA SER A 78 -20.64 -0.55 -5.35
C SER A 78 -21.35 -0.54 -4.01
N THR A 79 -20.91 -1.33 -3.02
CA THR A 79 -21.61 -1.47 -1.74
C THR A 79 -20.82 -1.04 -0.53
N SER A 80 -19.54 -0.71 -0.72
CA SER A 80 -18.61 -0.32 0.36
C SER A 80 -18.52 -1.34 1.51
N GLN A 81 -18.81 -2.61 1.23
CA GLN A 81 -18.64 -3.68 2.21
C GLN A 81 -17.17 -3.81 2.57
N THR A 82 -16.86 -3.69 3.85
CA THR A 82 -15.49 -3.72 4.35
C THR A 82 -15.01 -5.14 4.57
N ILE A 83 -13.79 -5.43 4.10
CA ILE A 83 -13.05 -6.67 4.32
C ILE A 83 -11.67 -6.27 4.85
N SER A 84 -11.26 -6.79 6.00
CA SER A 84 -9.91 -6.55 6.52
C SER A 84 -8.90 -7.46 5.82
N LEU A 85 -7.79 -6.90 5.34
CA LEU A 85 -6.67 -7.66 4.81
C LEU A 85 -5.53 -7.72 5.83
N ASN A 86 -4.73 -8.78 5.76
CA ASN A 86 -3.51 -8.90 6.53
C ASN A 86 -2.32 -8.48 5.67
N ALA A 87 -1.84 -7.25 5.88
CA ALA A 87 -0.61 -6.79 5.28
C ALA A 87 0.60 -7.23 6.12
N SER A 88 1.54 -7.92 5.51
CA SER A 88 2.75 -8.40 6.17
C SER A 88 3.99 -7.71 5.64
N PRO A 89 4.95 -7.33 6.51
CA PRO A 89 6.21 -6.75 6.05
C PRO A 89 7.02 -7.81 5.27
N THR A 90 7.80 -7.36 4.30
CA THR A 90 8.76 -8.25 3.63
C THR A 90 9.87 -8.67 4.60
N SER A 91 10.44 -9.85 4.39
CA SER A 91 11.46 -10.42 5.30
C SER A 91 12.77 -9.62 5.35
N SER A 92 13.02 -8.75 4.37
CA SER A 92 14.21 -7.90 4.27
C SER A 92 14.05 -6.52 4.88
N ASP A 93 12.82 -6.16 5.35
CA ASP A 93 12.55 -4.83 5.84
C ASP A 93 13.10 -4.60 7.25
N PRO A 94 13.73 -3.44 7.50
CA PRO A 94 14.26 -3.13 8.82
C PRO A 94 13.14 -2.86 9.83
N ALA A 95 13.37 -3.27 11.10
CA ALA A 95 12.44 -2.96 12.20
C ALA A 95 12.37 -1.44 12.47
N ASN A 96 13.51 -0.75 12.31
CA ASN A 96 13.64 0.69 12.45
C ASN A 96 13.93 1.32 11.10
N LEU A 97 13.21 2.39 10.77
CA LEU A 97 13.31 3.07 9.49
C LEU A 97 14.02 4.41 9.68
N ALA A 98 15.27 4.50 9.19
CA ALA A 98 16.04 5.74 9.20
C ALA A 98 15.43 6.79 8.26
N PRO A 99 15.74 8.09 8.41
CA PRO A 99 15.37 9.12 7.45
C PRO A 99 15.76 8.74 6.01
N GLY A 100 14.81 8.88 5.08
CA GLY A 100 14.95 8.47 3.67
C GLY A 100 14.87 6.96 3.42
N GLY A 101 14.68 6.15 4.46
CA GLY A 101 14.46 4.70 4.31
C GLY A 101 13.03 4.37 3.91
N THR A 102 12.85 3.15 3.37
CA THR A 102 11.55 2.60 2.98
C THR A 102 11.30 1.25 3.63
N ARG A 103 10.01 0.90 3.79
CA ARG A 103 9.54 -0.39 4.27
C ARG A 103 8.35 -0.83 3.44
N THR A 104 8.33 -2.10 3.05
CA THR A 104 7.31 -2.64 2.16
C THR A 104 6.44 -3.67 2.86
N TYR A 105 5.13 -3.59 2.64
CA TYR A 105 4.16 -4.58 3.06
C TYR A 105 3.47 -5.17 1.84
N LEU A 106 3.16 -6.45 1.91
CA LEU A 106 2.43 -7.17 0.89
C LEU A 106 1.11 -7.67 1.46
N ALA A 107 0.07 -7.54 0.65
CA ALA A 107 -1.24 -8.11 0.92
C ALA A 107 -1.83 -8.67 -0.37
N SER A 108 -2.79 -9.59 -0.28
CA SER A 108 -3.47 -10.12 -1.46
C SER A 108 -4.93 -10.39 -1.17
N PHE A 109 -5.73 -10.35 -2.24
CA PHE A 109 -7.15 -10.69 -2.22
C PHE A 109 -7.47 -11.57 -3.42
N THR A 110 -8.05 -12.75 -3.18
CA THR A 110 -8.57 -13.59 -4.26
C THR A 110 -9.95 -13.08 -4.65
N LEU A 111 -10.12 -12.78 -5.94
CA LEU A 111 -11.39 -12.31 -6.48
C LEU A 111 -12.50 -13.32 -6.22
N ASP A 112 -13.54 -12.88 -5.57
CA ASP A 112 -14.77 -13.63 -5.36
C ASP A 112 -15.91 -13.09 -6.25
N GLN A 113 -17.02 -13.84 -6.30
CA GLN A 113 -18.18 -13.44 -7.11
C GLN A 113 -18.75 -12.09 -6.66
N ASN A 114 -18.68 -11.77 -5.36
CA ASN A 114 -19.18 -10.51 -4.85
C ASN A 114 -18.36 -9.32 -5.39
N ALA A 115 -17.03 -9.43 -5.43
CA ALA A 115 -16.17 -8.41 -6.01
C ALA A 115 -16.47 -8.23 -7.52
N MET A 116 -16.67 -9.34 -8.26
CA MET A 116 -17.05 -9.32 -9.67
C MET A 116 -18.38 -8.61 -9.88
N ASP A 117 -19.43 -9.00 -9.15
CA ASP A 117 -20.79 -8.44 -9.28
C ASP A 117 -20.86 -6.95 -8.91
N LYS A 118 -19.91 -6.47 -8.14
CA LYS A 118 -19.81 -5.07 -7.67
C LYS A 118 -18.85 -4.21 -8.51
N GLY A 119 -18.28 -4.77 -9.58
CA GLY A 119 -17.42 -4.07 -10.51
C GLY A 119 -16.01 -3.82 -10.00
N GLY A 120 -15.59 -4.55 -8.94
CA GLY A 120 -14.26 -4.47 -8.40
C GLY A 120 -14.18 -4.12 -6.93
N VAL A 121 -12.97 -3.78 -6.50
CA VAL A 121 -12.63 -3.46 -5.10
C VAL A 121 -11.81 -2.18 -5.00
N ALA A 122 -11.94 -1.51 -3.87
CA ALA A 122 -11.21 -0.33 -3.47
C ALA A 122 -10.45 -0.63 -2.18
N ASN A 123 -9.16 -0.35 -2.12
CA ASN A 123 -8.30 -0.69 -0.99
C ASN A 123 -7.53 0.52 -0.48
N SER A 124 -7.45 0.67 0.84
CA SER A 124 -6.72 1.74 1.51
C SER A 124 -5.99 1.21 2.73
N ALA A 125 -4.74 1.59 2.91
CA ALA A 125 -3.92 1.23 4.06
C ALA A 125 -3.69 2.46 4.95
N PHE A 126 -3.88 2.30 6.26
CA PHE A 126 -3.55 3.29 7.27
C PHE A 126 -2.35 2.82 8.07
N VAL A 127 -1.28 3.61 8.11
CA VAL A 127 -0.03 3.27 8.78
C VAL A 127 0.26 4.26 9.90
N THR A 128 0.75 3.73 11.01
CA THR A 128 1.21 4.52 12.15
C THR A 128 2.62 4.11 12.56
N ALA A 129 3.40 5.05 13.07
CA ALA A 129 4.72 4.79 13.61
C ALA A 129 5.07 5.78 14.72
N ASN A 130 6.13 5.45 15.49
CA ASN A 130 6.69 6.31 16.52
C ASN A 130 8.16 6.60 16.22
N ASN A 131 8.71 7.70 16.81
CA ASN A 131 10.16 7.82 16.93
C ASN A 131 10.72 6.82 17.96
N LEU A 132 12.05 6.67 18.02
CA LEU A 132 12.70 5.71 18.92
C LEU A 132 12.33 5.87 20.39
N ASP A 133 12.12 7.09 20.85
CA ASP A 133 11.73 7.38 22.23
C ASP A 133 10.22 7.24 22.50
N ALA A 134 9.44 6.87 21.47
CA ALA A 134 7.99 6.70 21.47
C ALA A 134 7.20 7.93 21.99
N ASN A 135 7.79 9.13 21.93
CA ASN A 135 7.19 10.39 22.36
C ASN A 135 6.60 11.22 21.21
N LEU A 136 6.89 10.87 19.97
CA LEU A 136 6.32 11.48 18.77
C LEU A 136 5.68 10.39 17.90
N PHE A 137 4.48 10.70 17.46
CA PHE A 137 3.63 9.80 16.67
C PHE A 137 3.42 10.38 15.29
N VAL A 138 3.46 9.53 14.26
CA VAL A 138 3.14 9.87 12.89
C VAL A 138 2.19 8.86 12.30
N ASN A 139 1.38 9.28 11.36
CA ASN A 139 0.48 8.41 10.60
C ASN A 139 0.30 8.96 9.19
N ASP A 140 -0.15 8.08 8.32
CA ASP A 140 -0.53 8.42 6.98
C ASP A 140 -1.50 7.36 6.44
N THR A 141 -2.32 7.77 5.45
CA THR A 141 -3.19 6.89 4.68
C THR A 141 -2.62 6.76 3.28
N SER A 142 -2.65 5.57 2.72
CA SER A 142 -2.05 5.32 1.41
C SER A 142 -2.66 6.14 0.30
N ASP A 143 -1.78 6.62 -0.56
CA ASP A 143 -2.02 7.18 -1.88
C ASP A 143 -1.85 6.07 -2.93
N ASP A 144 -2.57 6.10 -4.06
CA ASP A 144 -2.47 5.07 -5.10
C ASP A 144 -1.26 5.28 -6.04
N GLY A 145 -0.59 6.41 -5.91
CA GLY A 145 0.60 6.79 -6.68
C GLY A 145 0.27 7.32 -8.08
N ASP A 146 -0.99 7.65 -8.36
CA ASP A 146 -1.43 8.24 -9.64
C ASP A 146 -1.96 9.67 -9.48
N ASP A 147 -1.07 10.64 -9.49
CA ASP A 147 -1.41 12.06 -9.41
C ASP A 147 -2.17 12.60 -10.64
N THR A 148 -2.34 11.78 -11.70
CA THR A 148 -2.96 12.22 -12.95
C THR A 148 -4.48 12.26 -12.89
N ASP A 149 -5.09 11.62 -11.92
CA ASP A 149 -6.53 11.63 -11.68
C ASP A 149 -7.02 12.90 -10.97
N GLY A 150 -6.09 13.74 -10.48
CA GLY A 150 -6.35 15.03 -9.81
C GLY A 150 -6.39 14.94 -8.29
N ASN A 151 -6.17 13.77 -7.70
CA ASN A 151 -5.89 13.59 -6.29
C ASN A 151 -4.38 13.42 -6.08
N LEU A 152 -3.79 14.15 -5.17
CA LEU A 152 -2.35 14.19 -4.93
C LEU A 152 -1.96 13.54 -3.59
N VAL A 153 -2.94 13.18 -2.78
CA VAL A 153 -2.70 12.66 -1.42
C VAL A 153 -3.86 11.79 -0.94
N ASN A 154 -3.54 10.68 -0.31
CA ASN A 154 -4.45 9.85 0.49
C ASN A 154 -5.66 9.31 -0.27
N ASP A 155 -5.49 8.88 -1.49
CA ASP A 155 -6.57 8.29 -2.23
C ASP A 155 -6.58 6.75 -2.22
N THR A 156 -7.68 6.20 -2.67
CA THR A 156 -7.93 4.77 -2.57
C THR A 156 -7.45 4.05 -3.83
N THR A 157 -6.64 3.02 -3.66
CA THR A 157 -6.23 2.15 -4.77
C THR A 157 -7.43 1.36 -5.29
N ASN A 158 -7.95 1.76 -6.45
CA ASN A 158 -9.10 1.16 -7.08
C ASN A 158 -8.68 0.06 -8.08
N THR A 159 -9.23 -1.14 -7.92
CA THR A 159 -9.11 -2.22 -8.89
C THR A 159 -10.45 -2.44 -9.56
N ILE A 160 -10.62 -1.84 -10.73
CA ILE A 160 -11.85 -1.95 -11.52
C ILE A 160 -11.86 -3.28 -12.26
N ILE A 161 -12.98 -3.99 -12.19
CA ILE A 161 -13.20 -5.24 -12.90
C ILE A 161 -14.40 -5.07 -13.82
N ASN A 162 -14.16 -5.16 -15.12
CA ASN A 162 -15.21 -5.09 -16.12
C ASN A 162 -15.85 -6.49 -16.27
N ALA A 163 -17.10 -6.61 -15.84
CA ALA A 163 -17.86 -7.83 -16.05
C ALA A 163 -18.18 -8.00 -17.56
N ASP A 164 -17.97 -9.19 -18.11
CA ASP A 164 -18.34 -9.58 -19.47
C ASP A 164 -19.42 -10.69 -19.43
N PRO A 165 -20.68 -10.34 -19.10
CA PRO A 165 -21.73 -11.34 -18.98
C PRO A 165 -22.04 -11.97 -20.35
N LYS A 166 -21.95 -13.30 -20.43
CA LYS A 166 -22.26 -14.08 -21.63
C LYS A 166 -23.43 -15.02 -21.35
N LEU A 167 -24.38 -15.07 -22.29
CA LEU A 167 -25.49 -16.03 -22.27
C LEU A 167 -25.47 -16.82 -23.59
N GLU A 168 -25.31 -18.12 -23.48
CA GLU A 168 -25.48 -19.03 -24.59
C GLU A 168 -26.78 -19.81 -24.40
N VAL A 169 -27.62 -19.81 -25.45
CA VAL A 169 -28.85 -20.61 -25.49
C VAL A 169 -28.71 -21.66 -26.60
N VAL A 170 -28.61 -22.90 -26.17
CA VAL A 170 -28.60 -24.05 -27.10
C VAL A 170 -30.00 -24.67 -27.12
N LYS A 171 -30.63 -24.68 -28.31
CA LYS A 171 -31.88 -25.39 -28.55
C LYS A 171 -31.58 -26.66 -29.32
N THR A 172 -31.81 -27.80 -28.70
CA THR A 172 -31.76 -29.11 -29.39
C THR A 172 -33.15 -29.56 -29.78
N VAL A 173 -33.28 -30.09 -30.98
CA VAL A 173 -34.50 -30.78 -31.45
C VAL A 173 -34.16 -32.24 -31.56
N THR A 174 -34.93 -33.08 -30.92
CA THR A 174 -34.96 -34.54 -31.18
C THR A 174 -36.16 -34.83 -32.04
N ASN A 175 -35.94 -35.37 -33.22
CA ASN A 175 -37.02 -35.90 -34.01
C ASN A 175 -37.45 -37.25 -33.38
N ASN A 176 -38.69 -37.33 -32.94
CA ASN A 176 -39.22 -38.57 -32.45
C ASN A 176 -40.02 -39.19 -33.62
N ASP A 177 -39.43 -40.13 -34.29
CA ASP A 177 -40.10 -40.94 -35.33
C ASP A 177 -41.06 -41.88 -34.60
N VAL A 178 -42.34 -41.45 -34.51
CA VAL A 178 -43.35 -42.15 -33.72
C VAL A 178 -43.92 -43.35 -34.45
N ASP A 179 -43.81 -43.37 -35.79
CA ASP A 179 -44.31 -44.47 -36.64
C ASP A 179 -43.23 -45.36 -37.20
N GLY A 180 -41.95 -45.00 -37.03
CA GLY A 180 -40.81 -45.83 -37.38
C GLY A 180 -40.54 -45.89 -38.89
N ASP A 181 -41.02 -44.89 -39.65
CA ASP A 181 -40.86 -44.85 -41.11
C ASP A 181 -39.54 -44.21 -41.55
N GLY A 182 -38.76 -43.65 -40.64
CA GLY A 182 -37.44 -43.06 -40.86
C GLY A 182 -37.49 -41.65 -41.47
N LEU A 183 -38.64 -40.94 -41.43
CA LEU A 183 -38.83 -39.60 -41.99
C LEU A 183 -39.13 -38.53 -40.92
#